data_c0fea5f621c0cca9f071880128251fa6
#
_entry.id   c0fea5f621c0cca9f071880128251fa6
#
_cell.length_a   1.000
_cell.length_b   1.000
_cell.length_c   1.000
_cell.angle_alpha   90.00
_cell.angle_beta   90.00
_cell.angle_gamma   90.00
#
_symmetry.space_group_name_H-M   'P 1'
#
loop_
_entity.id
_entity.type
_entity.pdbx_description
1 polymer ?
#
loop_
_entity_poly.entity_id
_entity_poly.type
_entity_poly.pdbx_seq_one_letter_code
_entity_poly.pdbx_strand_id
1 'polypeptide(L)'
;MIDNLMTYENLIGDIDRDLIMSVEALQKAKMLDVMSPFLVLEEVPDELNYVLVELTIYRFNKIGSEGMSQESKTAGSETYDPKYEDKLLDKCIDYAKNKTSYSSKWEVKLL
;
A
#
# COMPACT_ATOMS: atom_id res chain seq x y z
N MET A 1 8.22 13.47 3.00
CA MET A 1 7.52 12.72 1.93
C MET A 1 8.54 12.00 1.05
N ILE A 2 8.30 10.73 0.79
CA ILE A 2 9.21 9.91 -0.02
C ILE A 2 8.72 9.91 -1.47
N ASP A 3 9.62 10.21 -2.40
CA ASP A 3 9.32 10.14 -3.82
C ASP A 3 9.63 8.72 -4.31
N ASN A 4 8.59 8.01 -4.69
CA ASN A 4 8.71 6.62 -5.11
C ASN A 4 8.82 6.43 -6.61
N LEU A 5 8.78 7.50 -7.40
CA LEU A 5 8.77 7.37 -8.85
C LEU A 5 9.99 6.61 -9.38
N MET A 6 11.17 6.96 -8.88
CA MET A 6 12.40 6.27 -9.27
C MET A 6 12.36 4.80 -8.89
N THR A 7 11.82 4.50 -7.72
CA THR A 7 11.67 3.12 -7.26
C THR A 7 10.80 2.33 -8.22
N TYR A 8 9.68 2.90 -8.65
CA TYR A 8 8.79 2.22 -9.59
C TYR A 8 9.49 2.00 -10.93
N GLU A 9 10.22 3.00 -11.41
CA GLU A 9 10.95 2.87 -12.67
C GLU A 9 12.02 1.78 -12.59
N ASN A 10 12.69 1.69 -11.44
CA ASN A 10 13.71 0.66 -11.24
C ASN A 10 13.11 -0.75 -11.15
N LEU A 11 11.95 -0.88 -10.56
CA LEU A 11 11.33 -2.20 -10.33
C LEU A 11 10.51 -2.69 -11.51
N ILE A 12 9.84 -1.80 -12.22
CA ILE A 12 8.92 -2.15 -13.29
C ILE A 12 9.50 -1.83 -14.67
N GLY A 13 10.34 -0.81 -14.74
CA GLY A 13 10.91 -0.33 -15.99
C GLY A 13 10.13 0.84 -16.53
N ASP A 14 9.92 0.85 -17.86
CA ASP A 14 9.24 1.95 -18.53
C ASP A 14 7.75 1.94 -18.18
N ILE A 15 7.28 3.01 -17.56
CA ILE A 15 5.91 3.07 -17.04
C ILE A 15 5.23 4.38 -17.40
N ASP A 16 3.90 4.37 -17.38
CA ASP A 16 3.09 5.57 -17.47
C ASP A 16 3.12 6.26 -16.10
N ARG A 17 3.87 7.34 -16.02
CA ARG A 17 4.08 8.06 -14.76
C ARG A 17 2.79 8.61 -14.19
N ASP A 18 1.95 9.17 -15.02
CA ASP A 18 0.69 9.75 -14.55
C ASP A 18 -0.22 8.67 -13.99
N LEU A 19 -0.27 7.52 -14.66
CA LEU A 19 -1.10 6.43 -14.21
C LEU A 19 -0.59 5.87 -12.86
N ILE A 20 0.70 5.59 -12.76
CA ILE A 20 1.21 5.00 -11.53
C ILE A 20 1.11 5.96 -10.35
N MET A 21 1.28 7.25 -10.59
CA MET A 21 1.13 8.23 -9.51
C MET A 21 -0.32 8.36 -9.06
N SER A 22 -1.26 8.20 -9.99
CA SER A 22 -2.68 8.16 -9.64
C SER A 22 -3.01 6.92 -8.82
N VAL A 23 -2.45 5.78 -9.20
CA VAL A 23 -2.63 4.54 -8.44
C VAL A 23 -2.04 4.69 -7.04
N GLU A 24 -0.86 5.28 -6.93
CA GLU A 24 -0.24 5.51 -5.63
C GLU A 24 -1.11 6.38 -4.73
N ALA A 25 -1.69 7.44 -5.28
CA ALA A 25 -2.57 8.32 -4.50
C ALA A 25 -3.77 7.57 -3.94
N LEU A 26 -4.35 6.67 -4.74
CA LEU A 26 -5.45 5.84 -4.28
C LEU A 26 -5.02 4.88 -3.18
N GLN A 27 -3.84 4.29 -3.31
CA GLN A 27 -3.35 3.37 -2.29
C GLN A 27 -3.02 4.10 -0.98
N LYS A 28 -2.49 5.31 -1.06
CA LYS A 28 -2.28 6.14 0.13
C LYS A 28 -3.58 6.38 0.88
N ALA A 29 -4.61 6.77 0.15
CA ALA A 29 -5.92 7.01 0.74
C ALA A 29 -6.48 5.75 1.40
N LYS A 30 -6.33 4.61 0.74
CA LYS A 30 -6.78 3.34 1.28
C LYS A 30 -6.04 2.96 2.56
N MET A 31 -4.72 3.13 2.58
CA MET A 31 -3.91 2.84 3.76
C MET A 31 -4.34 3.72 4.93
N LEU A 32 -4.49 5.01 4.70
CA LEU A 32 -4.91 5.94 5.75
C LEU A 32 -6.33 5.62 6.24
N ASP A 33 -7.20 5.20 5.35
CA ASP A 33 -8.57 4.84 5.69
C ASP A 33 -8.64 3.63 6.62
N VAL A 34 -7.88 2.57 6.31
CA VAL A 34 -7.90 1.38 7.17
C VAL A 34 -7.25 1.61 8.52
N MET A 35 -6.36 2.58 8.62
CA MET A 35 -5.73 2.94 9.90
C MET A 35 -6.57 3.90 10.75
N SER A 36 -7.48 4.63 10.11
CA SER A 36 -8.20 5.71 10.78
C SER A 36 -9.00 5.30 12.02
N PRO A 37 -9.59 4.09 12.11
CA PRO A 37 -10.26 3.70 13.36
C PRO A 37 -9.32 3.59 14.56
N PHE A 38 -8.03 3.45 14.32
CA PHE A 38 -7.03 3.27 15.37
C PHE A 38 -6.12 4.47 15.53
N LEU A 39 -5.73 5.08 14.41
CA LEU A 39 -4.77 6.16 14.40
C LEU A 39 -5.04 7.05 13.17
N VAL A 40 -5.38 8.30 13.42
CA VAL A 40 -5.64 9.25 12.34
C VAL A 40 -4.32 9.89 11.92
N LEU A 41 -3.99 9.76 10.65
CA LEU A 41 -2.75 10.29 10.08
C LEU A 41 -3.08 11.11 8.83
N GLU A 42 -2.27 12.13 8.58
CA GLU A 42 -2.41 12.94 7.37
C GLU A 42 -1.62 12.36 6.21
N GLU A 43 -0.54 11.65 6.52
CA GLU A 43 0.32 11.04 5.51
C GLU A 43 0.71 9.63 5.92
N VAL A 44 1.08 8.84 4.92
CA VAL A 44 1.59 7.48 5.18
C VAL A 44 2.95 7.61 5.88
N PRO A 45 3.12 6.95 7.03
CA PRO A 45 4.42 6.96 7.71
C PRO A 45 5.52 6.36 6.86
N ASP A 46 6.73 6.86 7.01
CA ASP A 46 7.88 6.34 6.27
C ASP A 46 8.09 4.86 6.50
N GLU A 47 7.80 4.38 7.71
CA GLU A 47 7.93 2.96 8.06
C GLU A 47 7.02 2.08 7.20
N LEU A 48 5.94 2.63 6.67
CA LEU A 48 5.00 1.88 5.83
C LEU A 48 5.18 2.17 4.35
N ASN A 49 6.22 2.91 3.97
CA ASN A 49 6.43 3.24 2.57
C ASN A 49 6.58 1.99 1.70
N TYR A 50 7.23 0.94 2.22
CA TYR A 50 7.37 -0.31 1.46
C TYR A 50 6.02 -0.94 1.16
N VAL A 51 5.06 -0.83 2.09
CA VAL A 51 3.70 -1.33 1.87
C VAL A 51 3.04 -0.55 0.74
N LEU A 52 3.20 0.78 0.77
CA LEU A 52 2.66 1.64 -0.28
C LEU A 52 3.22 1.26 -1.66
N VAL A 53 4.53 1.06 -1.74
CA VAL A 53 5.18 0.68 -2.99
C VAL A 53 4.64 -0.66 -3.50
N GLU A 54 4.55 -1.64 -2.63
CA GLU A 54 4.05 -2.96 -3.01
C GLU A 54 2.59 -2.92 -3.44
N LEU A 55 1.74 -2.20 -2.72
CA LEU A 55 0.34 -2.04 -3.09
C LEU A 55 0.19 -1.34 -4.44
N THR A 56 0.99 -0.31 -4.66
CA THR A 56 0.93 0.46 -5.90
C THR A 56 1.33 -0.39 -7.08
N ILE A 57 2.43 -1.13 -6.96
CA ILE A 57 2.91 -2.00 -8.04
C ILE A 57 1.90 -3.11 -8.31
N TYR A 58 1.37 -3.72 -7.27
CA TYR A 58 0.38 -4.78 -7.40
C TYR A 58 -0.85 -4.27 -8.17
N ARG A 59 -1.40 -3.12 -7.76
CA ARG A 59 -2.58 -2.55 -8.41
C ARG A 59 -2.28 -2.10 -9.82
N PHE A 60 -1.12 -1.50 -10.04
CA PHE A 60 -0.71 -1.05 -11.36
C PHE A 60 -0.63 -2.23 -12.32
N ASN A 61 -0.01 -3.33 -11.90
CA ASN A 61 0.10 -4.53 -12.71
C ASN A 61 -1.26 -5.15 -12.99
N LYS A 62 -2.15 -5.11 -12.02
CA LYS A 62 -3.50 -5.63 -12.19
C LYS A 62 -4.27 -4.85 -13.25
N ILE A 63 -4.16 -3.53 -13.23
CA ILE A 63 -4.79 -2.68 -14.23
C ILE A 63 -4.25 -2.99 -15.63
N GLY A 64 -2.93 -3.10 -15.74
CA GLY A 64 -2.31 -3.47 -17.01
C GLY A 64 -2.75 -4.84 -17.50
N SER A 65 -2.84 -5.78 -16.58
CA SER A 65 -3.27 -7.14 -16.89
C SER A 65 -4.72 -7.18 -17.39
N GLU A 66 -5.59 -6.42 -16.77
CA GLU A 66 -6.98 -6.31 -17.19
C GLU A 66 -7.09 -5.72 -18.60
N GLY A 67 -6.25 -4.74 -18.91
CA GLY A 67 -6.23 -4.13 -20.21
C GLY A 67 -5.72 -5.05 -21.30
N MET A 68 -4.82 -5.95 -20.98
CA MET A 68 -4.22 -6.89 -21.93
C MET A 68 -4.99 -8.19 -22.05
N SER A 69 -5.86 -8.44 -21.14
CA SER A 69 -6.80 -9.56 -21.08
C SER A 69 -6.27 -10.95 -21.42
N GLN A 70 -6.20 -11.30 -22.67
CA GLN A 70 -5.93 -12.68 -23.10
C GLN A 70 -4.55 -13.21 -22.73
N GLU A 71 -3.53 -12.46 -23.04
CA GLU A 71 -2.16 -12.92 -22.84
C GLU A 71 -1.75 -13.01 -21.40
N SER A 72 -2.19 -12.07 -20.61
CA SER A 72 -1.83 -12.03 -19.20
C SER A 72 -2.68 -12.94 -18.35
N LYS A 73 -3.72 -13.50 -18.94
CA LYS A 73 -4.66 -14.33 -18.21
C LYS A 73 -4.00 -15.53 -17.52
N THR A 74 -3.08 -16.17 -18.21
CA THR A 74 -2.41 -17.34 -17.67
C THR A 74 -1.42 -16.99 -16.58
N ALA A 75 -0.60 -15.99 -16.83
CA ALA A 75 0.43 -15.58 -15.87
C ALA A 75 -0.13 -14.68 -14.79
N GLY A 76 -1.04 -13.80 -15.17
CA GLY A 76 -1.57 -12.79 -14.27
C GLY A 76 -2.49 -13.34 -13.20
N SER A 77 -3.26 -14.37 -13.53
CA SER A 77 -4.23 -14.90 -12.59
C SER A 77 -3.57 -15.51 -11.36
N GLU A 78 -2.36 -16.00 -11.48
CA GLU A 78 -1.62 -16.54 -10.37
C GLU A 78 -1.05 -15.46 -9.47
N THR A 79 -0.82 -14.28 -10.04
CA THR A 79 -0.21 -13.15 -9.34
C THR A 79 -1.21 -12.36 -8.53
N TYR A 80 -2.46 -12.29 -8.97
CA TYR A 80 -3.46 -11.40 -8.39
C TYR A 80 -4.36 -12.11 -7.40
N ASP A 81 -3.80 -12.41 -6.24
CA ASP A 81 -4.53 -12.95 -5.11
C ASP A 81 -5.11 -11.78 -4.31
N PRO A 82 -6.44 -11.69 -4.19
CA PRO A 82 -7.06 -10.62 -3.38
C PRO A 82 -6.54 -10.57 -1.96
N LYS A 83 -6.14 -11.71 -1.43
CA LYS A 83 -5.60 -11.80 -0.07
C LYS A 83 -4.25 -11.12 0.08
N TYR A 84 -3.50 -10.98 -1.01
CA TYR A 84 -2.22 -10.31 -0.98
C TYR A 84 -2.37 -8.84 -0.58
N GLU A 85 -3.34 -8.16 -1.19
CA GLU A 85 -3.65 -6.78 -0.86
C GLU A 85 -4.11 -6.65 0.59
N ASP A 86 -4.98 -7.57 1.02
CA ASP A 86 -5.45 -7.58 2.40
C ASP A 86 -4.30 -7.78 3.39
N LYS A 87 -3.35 -8.65 3.07
CA LYS A 87 -2.18 -8.87 3.92
C LYS A 87 -1.34 -7.61 4.08
N LEU A 88 -1.17 -6.86 3.00
CA LEU A 88 -0.44 -5.60 3.05
C LEU A 88 -1.18 -4.56 3.88
N LEU A 89 -2.49 -4.48 3.72
CA LEU A 89 -3.30 -3.55 4.52
C LEU A 89 -3.33 -3.94 5.99
N ASP A 90 -3.27 -5.23 6.29
CA ASP A 90 -3.18 -5.70 7.68
C ASP A 90 -1.92 -5.19 8.36
N LYS A 91 -0.84 -5.05 7.64
CA LYS A 91 0.39 -4.47 8.19
C LYS A 91 0.17 -3.02 8.62
N CYS A 92 -0.62 -2.28 7.85
CA CYS A 92 -0.98 -0.91 8.21
C CYS A 92 -1.83 -0.89 9.48
N ILE A 93 -2.80 -1.78 9.57
CA ILE A 93 -3.68 -1.89 10.73
C ILE A 93 -2.86 -2.25 11.96
N ASP A 94 -1.95 -3.20 11.85
CA ASP A 94 -1.08 -3.60 12.95
C ASP A 94 -0.21 -2.44 13.42
N TYR A 95 0.33 -1.67 12.49
CA TYR A 95 1.11 -0.48 12.82
C TYR A 95 0.28 0.50 13.65
N ALA A 96 -0.94 0.78 13.18
CA ALA A 96 -1.83 1.73 13.86
C ALA A 96 -2.22 1.23 15.25
N LYS A 97 -2.54 -0.05 15.37
CA LYS A 97 -2.89 -0.66 16.65
C LYS A 97 -1.72 -0.63 17.63
N ASN A 98 -0.52 -0.95 17.13
CA ASN A 98 0.66 -0.96 17.99
C ASN A 98 1.00 0.44 18.51
N LYS A 99 0.85 1.45 17.69
CA LYS A 99 1.08 2.82 18.13
C LYS A 99 0.07 3.22 19.21
N THR A 100 -1.17 2.89 19.02
CA THR A 100 -2.23 3.19 20.00
C THR A 100 -2.05 2.41 21.28
N SER A 101 -1.77 1.10 21.17
CA SER A 101 -1.53 0.25 22.34
C SER A 101 -0.34 0.71 23.14
N TYR A 102 0.73 1.10 22.46
CA TYR A 102 1.92 1.60 23.12
C TYR A 102 1.61 2.85 23.94
N SER A 103 0.88 3.78 23.36
CA SER A 103 0.46 4.99 24.06
C SER A 103 -0.39 4.66 25.27
N SER A 104 -1.33 3.74 25.13
CA SER A 104 -2.19 3.30 26.23
C SER A 104 -1.40 2.69 27.36
N LYS A 105 -0.43 1.86 27.02
CA LYS A 105 0.44 1.24 28.03
C LYS A 105 1.22 2.27 28.81
N TRP A 106 1.70 3.28 28.15
CA TRP A 106 2.43 4.36 28.80
C TRP A 106 1.53 5.11 29.79
N GLU A 107 0.31 5.40 29.39
CA GLU A 107 -0.65 6.07 30.24
C GLU A 107 -0.95 5.25 31.49
N VAL A 108 -1.16 3.96 31.30
CA VAL A 108 -1.41 3.05 32.42
C VAL A 108 -0.23 3.01 33.38
N LYS A 109 0.98 3.03 32.87
CA LYS A 109 2.18 3.03 33.70
C LYS A 109 2.31 4.29 34.55
N LEU A 110 1.88 5.39 34.01
CA LEU A 110 1.97 6.66 34.73
C LEU A 110 0.93 6.79 35.84
N LEU A 111 -0.11 6.04 35.71
CA LEU A 111 -1.15 6.00 36.72
C LEU A 111 -0.75 5.11 37.90
#